data_265ceaa679d1497d29d764847e1c2500
#
_entry.id   265ceaa679d1497d29d764847e1c2500
#
_cell.length_a   1.000
_cell.length_b   1.000
_cell.length_c   1.000
_cell.angle_alpha   90.00
_cell.angle_beta   90.00
_cell.angle_gamma   90.00
#
_symmetry.space_group_name_H-M   'P 1'
#
loop_
_entity.id
_entity.type
_entity.pdbx_description
1 polymer ?
#
loop_
_entity_poly.entity_id
_entity_poly.type
_entity_poly.pdbx_seq_one_letter_code
_entity_poly.pdbx_strand_id
1 'polypeptide(L)'
;MKKNEAFTLIELVICIGIILLLLSIGGLNFKIRDRVQAREQVKELALDLKFLKNYSQINNIRTSMKLSDEGYSINFGHNTKTVKFNSLVNLESTNLEKITFSNKGKPSYLEEKSSAGTINFSVVNKKYKITIQPVTGKVNFIEIKE
;
A
#
# COMPACT_ATOMS: atom_id res chain seq x y z
N MET A 1 -45.17 19.39 40.00
CA MET A 1 -44.09 18.56 40.56
C MET A 1 -43.55 17.69 39.46
N LYS A 2 -42.29 17.90 39.00
CA LYS A 2 -41.63 16.99 38.09
C LYS A 2 -41.24 15.73 38.84
N LYS A 3 -41.81 14.58 38.46
CA LYS A 3 -41.37 13.27 38.94
C LYS A 3 -39.94 13.04 38.41
N ASN A 4 -38.95 13.06 39.27
CA ASN A 4 -37.62 12.55 38.94
C ASN A 4 -37.72 11.03 38.94
N GLU A 5 -37.82 10.44 37.75
CA GLU A 5 -37.71 9.01 37.59
C GLU A 5 -36.22 8.65 37.73
N ALA A 6 -35.88 8.03 38.86
CA ALA A 6 -34.54 7.54 39.11
C ALA A 6 -34.35 6.23 38.32
N PHE A 7 -33.21 6.10 37.65
CA PHE A 7 -32.82 4.87 36.95
C PHE A 7 -32.85 3.67 37.89
N THR A 8 -33.44 2.59 37.44
CA THR A 8 -33.43 1.32 38.18
C THR A 8 -32.07 0.65 38.08
N LEU A 9 -31.68 -0.11 39.13
CA LEU A 9 -30.40 -0.84 39.13
C LEU A 9 -30.31 -1.82 37.98
N ILE A 10 -31.42 -2.43 37.59
CA ILE A 10 -31.47 -3.37 36.44
C ILE A 10 -31.19 -2.68 35.09
N GLU A 11 -31.70 -1.47 34.93
CA GLU A 11 -31.52 -0.66 33.75
C GLU A 11 -30.03 -0.26 33.56
N LEU A 12 -29.35 0.09 34.68
CA LEU A 12 -27.92 0.37 34.69
C LEU A 12 -27.11 -0.87 34.31
N VAL A 13 -27.44 -2.05 34.83
CA VAL A 13 -26.74 -3.31 34.51
C VAL A 13 -26.89 -3.67 33.01
N ILE A 14 -28.09 -3.50 32.46
CA ILE A 14 -28.35 -3.74 31.04
C ILE A 14 -27.55 -2.77 30.17
N CYS A 15 -27.52 -1.48 30.52
CA CYS A 15 -26.71 -0.47 29.76
C CYS A 15 -25.24 -0.81 29.77
N ILE A 16 -24.67 -1.18 30.93
CA ILE A 16 -23.25 -1.60 31.01
C ILE A 16 -23.01 -2.85 30.17
N GLY A 17 -23.91 -3.84 30.21
CA GLY A 17 -23.81 -5.05 29.39
C GLY A 17 -23.78 -4.76 27.91
N ILE A 18 -24.63 -3.86 27.42
CA ILE A 18 -24.65 -3.44 26.03
C ILE A 18 -23.33 -2.72 25.62
N ILE A 19 -22.83 -1.82 26.48
CA ILE A 19 -21.60 -1.10 26.25
C ILE A 19 -20.40 -2.07 26.13
N LEU A 20 -20.30 -3.05 27.03
CA LEU A 20 -19.24 -4.06 27.00
C LEU A 20 -19.32 -4.93 25.75
N LEU A 21 -20.54 -5.28 25.31
CA LEU A 21 -20.75 -6.01 24.05
C LEU A 21 -20.27 -5.20 22.84
N LEU A 22 -20.59 -3.92 22.75
CA LEU A 22 -20.15 -3.04 21.68
C LEU A 22 -18.62 -2.85 21.66
N LEU A 23 -18.00 -2.71 22.83
CA LEU A 23 -16.54 -2.61 22.97
C LEU A 23 -15.82 -3.91 22.53
N SER A 24 -16.42 -5.07 22.81
CA SER A 24 -15.87 -6.37 22.39
C SER A 24 -15.81 -6.50 20.86
N ILE A 25 -16.83 -6.03 20.16
CA ILE A 25 -16.89 -6.06 18.68
C ILE A 25 -15.92 -5.05 18.07
N GLY A 26 -15.74 -3.88 18.69
CA GLY A 26 -14.85 -2.82 18.22
C GLY A 26 -13.38 -3.24 18.15
N GLY A 27 -12.90 -4.00 19.15
CA GLY A 27 -11.51 -4.43 19.23
C GLY A 27 -11.04 -5.38 18.10
N LEU A 28 -11.96 -6.16 17.52
CA LEU A 28 -11.66 -7.10 16.43
C LEU A 28 -11.42 -6.39 15.09
N ASN A 29 -12.00 -5.22 14.89
CA ASN A 29 -11.95 -4.50 13.60
C ASN A 29 -10.58 -3.86 13.30
N PHE A 30 -9.79 -3.49 14.32
CA PHE A 30 -8.49 -2.85 14.11
C PHE A 30 -7.50 -3.76 13.38
N LYS A 31 -7.36 -5.02 13.80
CA LYS A 31 -6.44 -5.98 13.14
C LYS A 31 -6.83 -6.30 11.69
N ILE A 32 -8.13 -6.34 11.40
CA ILE A 32 -8.62 -6.56 10.03
C ILE A 32 -8.32 -5.34 9.17
N ARG A 33 -8.53 -4.14 9.70
CA ARG A 33 -8.27 -2.88 9.01
C ARG A 33 -6.79 -2.73 8.64
N ASP A 34 -5.87 -3.03 9.56
CA ASP A 34 -4.43 -2.96 9.30
C ASP A 34 -4.00 -3.91 8.18
N ARG A 35 -4.53 -5.13 8.17
CA ARG A 35 -4.26 -6.12 7.11
C ARG A 35 -4.79 -5.66 5.75
N VAL A 36 -5.98 -5.08 5.70
CA VAL A 36 -6.54 -4.53 4.46
C VAL A 36 -5.70 -3.37 3.97
N GLN A 37 -5.35 -2.44 4.85
CA GLN A 37 -4.51 -1.29 4.52
C GLN A 37 -3.13 -1.71 3.99
N ALA A 38 -2.47 -2.68 4.61
CA ALA A 38 -1.19 -3.19 4.15
C ALA A 38 -1.27 -3.79 2.73
N ARG A 39 -2.34 -4.52 2.40
CA ARG A 39 -2.56 -5.05 1.05
C ARG A 39 -2.81 -3.95 0.03
N GLU A 40 -3.63 -2.97 0.38
CA GLU A 40 -3.89 -1.83 -0.51
C GLU A 40 -2.62 -1.02 -0.78
N GLN A 41 -1.70 -0.88 0.18
CA GLN A 41 -0.41 -0.21 -0.05
C GLN A 41 0.46 -0.90 -1.11
N VAL A 42 0.54 -2.25 -1.10
CA VAL A 42 1.29 -2.98 -2.14
C VAL A 42 0.65 -2.81 -3.51
N LYS A 43 -0.67 -2.78 -3.56
CA LYS A 43 -1.43 -2.51 -4.78
C LYS A 43 -1.27 -1.07 -5.26
N GLU A 44 -1.28 -0.11 -4.34
CA GLU A 44 -1.02 1.31 -4.61
C GLU A 44 0.36 1.51 -5.23
N LEU A 45 1.41 0.84 -4.72
CA LEU A 45 2.74 0.88 -5.32
C LEU A 45 2.72 0.43 -6.79
N ALA A 46 2.00 -0.63 -7.12
CA ALA A 46 1.86 -1.06 -8.52
C ALA A 46 1.09 -0.05 -9.38
N LEU A 47 0.11 0.64 -8.80
CA LEU A 47 -0.61 1.72 -9.48
C LEU A 47 0.27 2.96 -9.66
N ASP A 48 1.07 3.32 -8.67
CA ASP A 48 2.02 4.43 -8.76
C ASP A 48 3.11 4.17 -9.83
N LEU A 49 3.57 2.92 -9.98
CA LEU A 49 4.46 2.55 -11.09
C LEU A 49 3.79 2.72 -12.47
N LYS A 50 2.52 2.31 -12.60
CA LYS A 50 1.75 2.54 -13.83
C LYS A 50 1.53 4.02 -14.09
N PHE A 51 1.24 4.78 -13.04
CA PHE A 51 1.11 6.23 -13.12
C PHE A 51 2.40 6.88 -13.60
N LEU A 52 3.56 6.56 -13.00
CA LEU A 52 4.86 7.10 -13.40
C LEU A 52 5.17 6.82 -14.86
N LYS A 53 4.93 5.59 -15.32
CA LYS A 53 5.09 5.23 -16.73
C LYS A 53 4.22 6.10 -17.64
N ASN A 54 2.93 6.20 -17.35
CA ASN A 54 1.98 6.96 -18.17
C ASN A 54 2.29 8.46 -18.13
N TYR A 55 2.60 8.99 -16.95
CA TYR A 55 2.98 10.38 -16.75
C TYR A 55 4.23 10.76 -17.56
N SER A 56 5.23 9.86 -17.59
CA SER A 56 6.44 10.07 -18.36
C SER A 56 6.16 10.18 -19.86
N GLN A 57 5.23 9.37 -20.38
CA GLN A 57 4.83 9.39 -21.78
C GLN A 57 4.02 10.64 -22.16
N ILE A 58 3.04 10.99 -21.33
CA ILE A 58 2.15 12.12 -21.60
C ILE A 58 2.90 13.45 -21.53
N ASN A 59 3.77 13.61 -20.53
CA ASN A 59 4.48 14.86 -20.31
C ASN A 59 5.88 14.90 -20.96
N ASN A 60 6.27 13.83 -21.65
CA ASN A 60 7.57 13.69 -22.31
C ASN A 60 8.77 13.94 -21.38
N ILE A 61 8.68 13.52 -20.13
CA ILE A 61 9.71 13.68 -19.10
C ILE A 61 10.12 12.34 -18.48
N ARG A 62 11.25 12.33 -17.81
CA ARG A 62 11.66 11.18 -16.99
C ARG A 62 10.93 11.21 -15.65
N THR A 63 10.54 10.02 -15.19
CA THR A 63 10.00 9.81 -13.84
C THR A 63 10.79 8.74 -13.12
N SER A 64 10.77 8.75 -11.80
CA SER A 64 11.49 7.74 -11.03
C SER A 64 10.76 7.37 -9.74
N MET A 65 10.99 6.13 -9.31
CA MET A 65 10.63 5.62 -7.99
C MET A 65 11.90 5.11 -7.31
N LYS A 66 12.06 5.46 -6.04
CA LYS A 66 13.07 4.88 -5.16
C LYS A 66 12.35 4.00 -4.14
N LEU A 67 12.75 2.73 -4.05
CA LEU A 67 12.19 1.73 -3.17
C LEU A 67 13.14 1.44 -2.02
N SER A 68 12.62 1.25 -0.82
CA SER A 68 13.33 0.80 0.38
C SER A 68 12.44 -0.13 1.19
N ASP A 69 13.00 -0.79 2.21
CA ASP A 69 12.24 -1.67 3.11
C ASP A 69 11.17 -0.92 3.90
N GLU A 70 11.39 0.37 4.16
CA GLU A 70 10.46 1.21 4.94
C GLU A 70 9.35 1.85 4.11
N GLY A 71 9.49 1.88 2.77
CA GLY A 71 8.55 2.56 1.90
C GLY A 71 9.11 2.90 0.53
N TYR A 72 8.44 3.80 -0.17
CA TYR A 72 8.91 4.28 -1.47
C TYR A 72 8.65 5.75 -1.66
N SER A 73 9.43 6.37 -2.55
CA SER A 73 9.23 7.74 -3.01
C SER A 73 9.16 7.78 -4.53
N ILE A 74 8.26 8.57 -5.07
CA ILE A 74 8.11 8.79 -6.51
C ILE A 74 8.36 10.25 -6.85
N ASN A 75 9.09 10.45 -7.97
CA ASN A 75 9.36 11.77 -8.53
C ASN A 75 8.77 11.88 -9.94
N PHE A 76 7.97 12.90 -10.16
CA PHE A 76 7.32 13.18 -11.45
C PHE A 76 7.25 14.69 -11.68
N GLY A 77 8.13 15.18 -12.58
CA GLY A 77 8.32 16.61 -12.79
C GLY A 77 8.91 17.30 -11.56
N HIS A 78 8.22 18.30 -11.05
CA HIS A 78 8.59 19.02 -9.82
C HIS A 78 7.95 18.45 -8.55
N ASN A 79 7.17 17.38 -8.68
CA ASN A 79 6.41 16.80 -7.57
C ASN A 79 7.09 15.54 -7.04
N THR A 80 7.01 15.37 -5.72
CA THR A 80 7.46 14.16 -5.02
C THR A 80 6.34 13.68 -4.10
N LYS A 81 6.06 12.37 -4.13
CA LYS A 81 5.18 11.70 -3.17
C LYS A 81 6.00 10.64 -2.44
N THR A 82 5.90 10.60 -1.11
CA THR A 82 6.54 9.57 -0.28
C THR A 82 5.47 8.79 0.47
N VAL A 83 5.58 7.47 0.44
CA VAL A 83 4.68 6.53 1.12
C VAL A 83 5.50 5.66 2.04
N LYS A 84 5.14 5.64 3.32
CA LYS A 84 5.73 4.74 4.32
C LYS A 84 4.90 3.47 4.40
N PHE A 85 5.55 2.31 4.38
CA PHE A 85 4.85 1.04 4.50
C PHE A 85 4.29 0.82 5.90
N ASN A 86 3.14 0.16 5.95
CA ASN A 86 2.60 -0.40 7.17
C ASN A 86 3.54 -1.52 7.67
N SER A 87 3.64 -1.71 8.98
CA SER A 87 4.49 -2.73 9.61
C SER A 87 4.21 -4.18 9.17
N LEU A 88 3.06 -4.42 8.56
CA LEU A 88 2.67 -5.73 8.02
C LEU A 88 3.13 -5.95 6.57
N VAL A 89 3.69 -4.93 5.90
CA VAL A 89 4.25 -5.03 4.55
C VAL A 89 5.72 -5.38 4.67
N ASN A 90 6.11 -6.53 4.13
CA ASN A 90 7.52 -6.94 4.08
C ASN A 90 7.98 -7.02 2.62
N LEU A 91 9.07 -6.35 2.31
CA LEU A 91 9.79 -6.49 1.05
C LEU A 91 10.66 -7.75 1.14
N GLU A 92 10.26 -8.84 0.46
CA GLU A 92 10.98 -10.11 0.53
C GLU A 92 12.24 -10.13 -0.32
N SER A 93 12.09 -9.66 -1.55
CA SER A 93 13.21 -9.57 -2.48
C SER A 93 12.92 -8.58 -3.60
N THR A 94 13.95 -7.90 -4.03
CA THR A 94 13.92 -7.04 -5.22
C THR A 94 15.30 -6.96 -5.85
N ASN A 95 15.33 -6.86 -7.18
CA ASN A 95 16.51 -6.47 -7.93
C ASN A 95 16.45 -4.99 -8.33
N LEU A 96 15.51 -4.22 -7.77
CA LEU A 96 15.19 -2.86 -8.15
C LEU A 96 15.20 -1.94 -6.92
N GLU A 97 16.28 -1.21 -6.70
CA GLU A 97 16.34 -0.14 -5.69
C GLU A 97 15.77 1.18 -6.24
N LYS A 98 16.03 1.43 -7.54
CA LYS A 98 15.56 2.62 -8.24
C LYS A 98 14.98 2.22 -9.58
N ILE A 99 13.76 2.65 -9.83
CA ILE A 99 13.02 2.39 -11.05
C ILE A 99 12.86 3.73 -11.77
N THR A 100 13.32 3.81 -13.00
CA THR A 100 13.23 5.05 -13.79
C THR A 100 12.57 4.74 -15.13
N PHE A 101 11.56 5.53 -15.49
CA PHE A 101 10.95 5.49 -16.81
C PHE A 101 11.48 6.65 -17.67
N SER A 102 11.86 6.34 -18.89
CA SER A 102 12.21 7.34 -19.89
C SER A 102 10.97 8.13 -20.33
N ASN A 103 11.16 9.22 -21.04
CA ASN A 103 10.07 10.00 -21.64
C ASN A 103 9.16 9.21 -22.61
N LYS A 104 9.57 8.01 -23.02
CA LYS A 104 8.76 7.06 -23.81
C LYS A 104 8.08 6.00 -22.97
N GLY A 105 8.14 6.09 -21.62
CA GLY A 105 7.57 5.11 -20.70
C GLY A 105 8.28 3.76 -20.66
N LYS A 106 9.49 3.68 -21.20
CA LYS A 106 10.32 2.47 -21.14
C LYS A 106 11.20 2.52 -19.90
N PRO A 107 11.44 1.38 -19.22
CA PRO A 107 12.42 1.31 -18.15
C PRO A 107 13.77 1.79 -18.65
N SER A 108 14.41 2.67 -17.90
CA SER A 108 15.75 3.17 -18.20
C SER A 108 16.81 2.20 -17.70
N TYR A 109 17.91 2.14 -18.44
CA TYR A 109 19.14 1.52 -18.00
C TYR A 109 20.05 2.63 -17.48
N LEU A 110 20.33 2.66 -16.20
CA LEU A 110 21.15 3.69 -15.55
C LEU A 110 22.22 3.01 -14.70
N GLU A 111 23.47 3.45 -14.82
CA GLU A 111 24.58 2.97 -13.98
C GLU A 111 24.69 1.43 -13.96
N GLU A 112 24.61 0.80 -15.13
CA GLU A 112 24.63 -0.67 -15.29
C GLU A 112 23.48 -1.44 -14.62
N LYS A 113 22.49 -0.74 -14.07
CA LYS A 113 21.29 -1.35 -13.46
C LYS A 113 20.05 -1.10 -14.32
N SER A 114 19.34 -2.17 -14.61
CA SER A 114 18.04 -2.11 -15.31
C SER A 114 16.93 -1.66 -14.36
N SER A 115 16.06 -0.77 -14.83
CA SER A 115 14.81 -0.43 -14.14
C SER A 115 13.67 -1.43 -14.43
N ALA A 116 13.97 -2.53 -15.11
CA ALA A 116 13.04 -3.64 -15.33
C ALA A 116 13.39 -4.81 -14.43
N GLY A 117 12.39 -5.43 -13.85
CA GLY A 117 12.64 -6.54 -12.93
C GLY A 117 11.40 -6.93 -12.14
N THR A 118 11.65 -7.56 -11.01
CA THR A 118 10.59 -8.09 -10.15
C THR A 118 10.79 -7.62 -8.72
N ILE A 119 9.67 -7.31 -8.05
CA ILE A 119 9.59 -6.96 -6.64
C ILE A 119 8.62 -7.94 -5.99
N ASN A 120 9.05 -8.62 -4.94
CA ASN A 120 8.23 -9.55 -4.19
C ASN A 120 7.94 -8.97 -2.80
N PHE A 121 6.68 -8.98 -2.43
CA PHE A 121 6.20 -8.56 -1.12
C PHE A 121 5.43 -9.66 -0.44
N SER A 122 5.47 -9.68 0.89
CA SER A 122 4.51 -10.42 1.70
C SER A 122 3.73 -9.48 2.62
N VAL A 123 2.46 -9.83 2.81
CA VAL A 123 1.57 -9.17 3.77
C VAL A 123 0.88 -10.26 4.56
N VAL A 124 1.31 -10.48 5.79
CA VAL A 124 0.85 -11.59 6.64
C VAL A 124 1.11 -12.93 5.92
N ASN A 125 0.07 -13.64 5.50
CA ASN A 125 0.17 -14.97 4.86
C ASN A 125 -0.04 -14.91 3.34
N LYS A 126 0.02 -13.73 2.71
CA LYS A 126 -0.17 -13.56 1.27
C LYS A 126 1.07 -12.99 0.63
N LYS A 127 1.43 -13.53 -0.52
CA LYS A 127 2.57 -13.08 -1.33
C LYS A 127 2.10 -12.34 -2.57
N TYR A 128 2.80 -11.29 -2.90
CA TYR A 128 2.50 -10.42 -4.05
C TYR A 128 3.75 -10.25 -4.89
N LYS A 129 3.55 -10.22 -6.19
CA LYS A 129 4.61 -10.04 -7.18
C LYS A 129 4.28 -8.87 -8.09
N ILE A 130 5.19 -7.90 -8.18
CA ILE A 130 5.13 -6.80 -9.12
C ILE A 130 6.27 -7.00 -10.13
N THR A 131 5.93 -7.03 -11.41
CA THR A 131 6.91 -7.22 -12.48
C THR A 131 6.85 -6.06 -13.46
N ILE A 132 8.02 -5.51 -13.82
CA ILE A 132 8.18 -4.45 -14.81
C ILE A 132 8.88 -5.06 -16.03
N GLN A 133 8.21 -5.06 -17.18
CA GLN A 133 8.74 -5.62 -18.42
C GLN A 133 9.82 -4.72 -19.03
N PRO A 134 10.96 -5.26 -19.49
CA PRO A 134 12.10 -4.46 -19.96
C PRO A 134 11.81 -3.59 -21.20
N VAL A 135 11.02 -4.09 -22.14
CA VAL A 135 10.82 -3.43 -23.44
C VAL A 135 9.67 -2.44 -23.42
N THR A 136 8.58 -2.80 -22.74
CA THR A 136 7.32 -2.06 -22.78
C THR A 136 7.09 -1.21 -21.52
N GLY A 137 7.82 -1.49 -20.45
CA GLY A 137 7.55 -0.91 -19.12
C GLY A 137 6.21 -1.34 -18.55
N LYS A 138 5.59 -2.42 -19.09
CA LYS A 138 4.30 -2.89 -18.57
C LYS A 138 4.47 -3.39 -17.14
N VAL A 139 3.66 -2.85 -16.24
CA VAL A 139 3.65 -3.24 -14.83
C VAL A 139 2.53 -4.24 -14.61
N ASN A 140 2.88 -5.45 -14.18
CA ASN A 140 1.96 -6.50 -13.79
C ASN A 140 1.98 -6.67 -12.28
N PHE A 141 0.81 -6.81 -11.68
CA PHE A 141 0.61 -7.10 -10.27
C PHE A 141 -0.13 -8.43 -10.14
N ILE A 142 0.42 -9.35 -9.35
CA ILE A 142 -0.11 -10.70 -9.18
C ILE A 142 -0.11 -11.03 -7.69
N GLU A 143 -1.23 -11.52 -7.17
CA GLU A 143 -1.30 -12.20 -5.87
C GLU A 143 -0.94 -13.67 -6.09
N ILE A 144 0.10 -14.15 -5.43
CA ILE A 144 0.52 -15.55 -5.51
C ILE A 144 -0.39 -16.34 -4.57
N LYS A 145 -1.18 -17.24 -5.14
CA LYS A 145 -1.95 -18.23 -4.37
C LYS A 145 -1.04 -19.42 -4.10
N GLU A 146 -0.85 -19.74 -2.84
CA GLU A 146 -0.24 -21.02 -2.43
C GLU A 146 -1.24 -22.14 -2.59
#